data_ce25d2c307c17e73de7e591d11cf86b6
#
_entry.id   ce25d2c307c17e73de7e591d11cf86b6
#
_cell.length_a   1.000
_cell.length_b   1.000
_cell.length_c   1.000
_cell.angle_alpha   90.00
_cell.angle_beta   90.00
_cell.angle_gamma   90.00
#
_symmetry.space_group_name_H-M   'P 1'
#
loop_
_entity.id
_entity.type
_entity.pdbx_description
1 polymer ?
#
loop_
_entity_poly.entity_id
_entity_poly.type
_entity_poly.pdbx_seq_one_letter_code
_entity_poly.pdbx_strand_id
1 'polypeptide(L)'
;MSSYEIPAVTVKPGSTVIAVRRSLSTRWISLLTLVALVVIWWAVTATAMIEPLFLPPPSAVLQKGWLLVTTGYMDSTLWQHLGASLSRIGLGLGFAVLTAVPVGIAIGDNRIARGILDPLIEFYRPIPPLAYLPLIVIWCGIGELSKVLLIYLAIFAPIAIATATGVRTVDPAKLRAAQSLGATKAQLIRHVILPSALPDILTGVRIGLGVGWSTLVAAELIAATSGLGFMVQSAAQFLVTDVVVLGILVIALIAFAMEMGLRALQRKLVPWHGQAH
;
A
#
# COMPACT_ATOMS: atom_id res chain seq x y z
N MET A 1 -50.84 -14.01 -43.45
CA MET A 1 -50.00 -14.93 -42.75
C MET A 1 -48.82 -15.28 -43.64
N SER A 2 -47.69 -14.58 -43.46
CA SER A 2 -46.47 -14.81 -44.26
C SER A 2 -45.44 -15.41 -43.28
N SER A 3 -45.12 -16.68 -43.53
CA SER A 3 -44.11 -17.42 -42.74
C SER A 3 -42.72 -16.98 -43.18
N TYR A 4 -42.00 -16.31 -42.30
CA TYR A 4 -40.57 -16.04 -42.48
C TYR A 4 -39.77 -17.28 -42.11
N GLU A 5 -39.25 -17.99 -43.10
CA GLU A 5 -38.24 -19.04 -42.93
C GLU A 5 -36.87 -18.41 -42.64
N ILE A 6 -36.29 -18.73 -41.49
CA ILE A 6 -34.92 -18.36 -41.14
C ILE A 6 -33.98 -19.34 -41.84
N PRO A 7 -33.04 -18.90 -42.70
CA PRO A 7 -32.12 -19.83 -43.37
C PRO A 7 -31.14 -20.44 -42.33
N ALA A 8 -31.04 -21.76 -42.35
CA ALA A 8 -30.09 -22.51 -41.56
C ALA A 8 -28.65 -22.15 -41.98
N VAL A 9 -27.90 -21.54 -41.05
CA VAL A 9 -26.45 -21.29 -41.21
C VAL A 9 -25.72 -22.61 -41.04
N THR A 10 -25.30 -23.23 -42.13
CA THR A 10 -24.39 -24.38 -42.13
C THR A 10 -22.98 -23.91 -41.78
N VAL A 11 -22.55 -24.14 -40.53
CA VAL A 11 -21.18 -23.97 -40.09
C VAL A 11 -20.33 -25.10 -40.69
N LYS A 12 -19.45 -24.79 -41.61
CA LYS A 12 -18.42 -25.72 -42.10
C LYS A 12 -17.47 -26.08 -40.96
N PRO A 13 -17.16 -27.36 -40.71
CA PRO A 13 -16.15 -27.75 -39.74
C PRO A 13 -14.75 -27.56 -40.36
N GLY A 14 -14.24 -26.34 -40.27
CA GLY A 14 -12.82 -26.03 -40.47
C GLY A 14 -12.20 -25.81 -39.11
N SER A 15 -11.81 -26.89 -38.42
CA SER A 15 -11.05 -26.80 -37.17
C SER A 15 -9.65 -26.29 -37.45
N THR A 16 -9.47 -24.97 -37.41
CA THR A 16 -8.16 -24.38 -37.13
C THR A 16 -7.82 -24.79 -35.70
N VAL A 17 -6.99 -25.81 -35.56
CA VAL A 17 -6.35 -26.16 -34.29
C VAL A 17 -5.47 -24.97 -33.96
N ILE A 18 -5.99 -24.05 -33.15
CA ILE A 18 -5.18 -23.00 -32.51
C ILE A 18 -4.23 -23.77 -31.59
N ALA A 19 -2.98 -23.94 -32.04
CA ALA A 19 -1.92 -24.46 -31.21
C ALA A 19 -1.85 -23.59 -29.94
N VAL A 20 -2.32 -24.10 -28.82
CA VAL A 20 -2.15 -23.49 -27.51
C VAL A 20 -0.65 -23.44 -27.27
N ARG A 21 -0.01 -22.33 -27.67
CA ARG A 21 1.36 -22.02 -27.23
C ARG A 21 1.33 -22.14 -25.72
N ARG A 22 2.09 -23.07 -25.16
CA ARG A 22 2.37 -23.14 -23.72
C ARG A 22 2.94 -21.78 -23.33
N SER A 23 2.08 -20.88 -22.83
CA SER A 23 2.51 -19.61 -22.27
C SER A 23 3.36 -19.93 -21.04
N LEU A 24 4.57 -19.43 -21.03
CA LEU A 24 5.39 -19.42 -19.82
C LEU A 24 4.52 -18.88 -18.69
N SER A 25 4.45 -19.60 -17.57
CA SER A 25 3.70 -19.13 -16.41
C SER A 25 4.16 -17.71 -16.07
N THR A 26 3.25 -16.79 -15.80
CA THR A 26 3.53 -15.38 -15.45
C THR A 26 4.60 -15.28 -14.36
N ARG A 27 4.67 -16.27 -13.47
CA ARG A 27 5.69 -16.33 -12.40
C ARG A 27 7.12 -16.49 -12.96
N TRP A 28 7.31 -17.29 -14.00
CA TRP A 28 8.61 -17.45 -14.63
C TRP A 28 9.03 -16.20 -15.41
N ILE A 29 8.08 -15.53 -16.05
CA ILE A 29 8.34 -14.26 -16.74
C ILE A 29 8.79 -13.20 -15.72
N SER A 30 8.08 -13.07 -14.58
CA SER A 30 8.46 -12.13 -13.52
C SER A 30 9.83 -12.44 -12.93
N LEU A 31 10.15 -13.71 -12.70
CA LEU A 31 11.46 -14.10 -12.18
C LEU A 31 12.58 -13.76 -13.20
N LEU A 32 12.37 -14.09 -14.48
CA LEU A 32 13.32 -13.76 -15.54
C LEU A 32 13.55 -12.25 -15.67
N THR A 33 12.49 -11.45 -15.53
CA THR A 33 12.61 -9.98 -15.55
C THR A 33 13.47 -9.48 -14.39
N LEU A 34 13.24 -9.98 -13.17
CA LEU A 34 14.05 -9.58 -12.01
C LEU A 34 15.51 -9.99 -12.17
N VAL A 35 15.76 -11.23 -12.63
CA VAL A 35 17.13 -11.71 -12.90
C VAL A 35 17.79 -10.85 -13.99
N ALA A 36 17.07 -10.56 -15.08
CA ALA A 36 17.59 -9.72 -16.16
C ALA A 36 17.98 -8.32 -15.66
N LEU A 37 17.15 -7.70 -14.80
CA LEU A 37 17.47 -6.38 -14.20
C LEU A 37 18.77 -6.43 -13.37
N VAL A 38 18.94 -7.47 -12.55
CA VAL A 38 20.17 -7.64 -11.75
C VAL A 38 21.39 -7.90 -12.64
N VAL A 39 21.24 -8.71 -13.69
CA VAL A 39 22.30 -8.97 -14.67
C VAL A 39 22.70 -7.71 -15.43
N ILE A 40 21.72 -6.91 -15.86
CA ILE A 40 21.97 -5.62 -16.52
C ILE A 40 22.71 -4.68 -15.59
N TRP A 41 22.27 -4.55 -14.32
CA TRP A 41 22.96 -3.74 -13.34
C TRP A 41 24.41 -4.21 -13.14
N TRP A 42 24.63 -5.51 -12.96
CA TRP A 42 25.97 -6.07 -12.82
C TRP A 42 26.82 -5.82 -14.08
N ALA A 43 26.28 -6.03 -15.28
CA ALA A 43 27.01 -5.83 -16.53
C ALA A 43 27.44 -4.37 -16.74
N VAL A 44 26.54 -3.42 -16.48
CA VAL A 44 26.81 -1.97 -16.60
C VAL A 44 27.92 -1.55 -15.62
N THR A 45 27.89 -2.08 -14.40
CA THR A 45 28.92 -1.75 -13.40
C THR A 45 30.24 -2.49 -13.65
N ALA A 46 30.24 -3.71 -14.20
CA ALA A 46 31.42 -4.48 -14.53
C ALA A 46 32.20 -3.90 -15.73
N THR A 47 31.50 -3.25 -16.67
CA THR A 47 32.13 -2.58 -17.83
C THR A 47 32.70 -1.20 -17.50
N ALA A 48 32.60 -0.74 -16.23
CA ALA A 48 33.02 0.59 -15.79
C ALA A 48 32.46 1.75 -16.64
N MET A 49 31.31 1.55 -17.29
CA MET A 49 30.63 2.60 -18.07
C MET A 49 30.14 3.74 -17.18
N ILE A 50 29.86 3.45 -15.91
CA ILE A 50 29.42 4.41 -14.90
C ILE A 50 30.38 4.30 -13.71
N GLU A 51 30.85 5.44 -13.21
CA GLU A 51 31.70 5.45 -12.02
C GLU A 51 30.97 4.83 -10.80
N PRO A 52 31.67 4.04 -9.96
CA PRO A 52 31.09 3.41 -8.77
C PRO A 52 30.46 4.43 -7.79
N LEU A 53 30.85 5.69 -7.84
CA LEU A 53 30.26 6.77 -7.07
C LEU A 53 28.80 7.00 -7.44
N PHE A 54 28.42 6.86 -8.72
CA PHE A 54 27.05 7.06 -9.18
C PHE A 54 26.22 5.77 -9.17
N LEU A 55 26.86 4.64 -9.53
CA LEU A 55 26.22 3.34 -9.53
C LEU A 55 27.16 2.27 -8.97
N PRO A 56 27.08 1.97 -7.67
CA PRO A 56 27.92 0.93 -7.07
C PRO A 56 27.57 -0.46 -7.59
N PRO A 57 28.54 -1.37 -7.75
CA PRO A 57 28.28 -2.73 -8.16
C PRO A 57 27.48 -3.50 -7.10
N PRO A 58 26.66 -4.48 -7.50
CA PRO A 58 25.86 -5.28 -6.57
C PRO A 58 26.66 -5.91 -5.43
N SER A 59 27.91 -6.29 -5.68
CA SER A 59 28.80 -6.85 -4.66
C SER A 59 29.15 -5.84 -3.56
N ALA A 60 29.42 -4.58 -3.91
CA ALA A 60 29.69 -3.52 -2.94
C ALA A 60 28.46 -3.23 -2.07
N VAL A 61 27.28 -3.19 -2.68
CA VAL A 61 26.00 -3.01 -1.96
C VAL A 61 25.76 -4.15 -0.97
N LEU A 62 26.02 -5.41 -1.35
CA LEU A 62 25.86 -6.55 -0.46
C LEU A 62 26.89 -6.54 0.70
N GLN A 63 28.15 -6.23 0.40
CA GLN A 63 29.19 -6.09 1.44
C GLN A 63 28.84 -4.98 2.43
N LYS A 64 28.35 -3.85 1.92
CA LYS A 64 27.90 -2.76 2.76
C LYS A 64 26.69 -3.15 3.60
N GLY A 65 25.76 -3.93 3.04
CA GLY A 65 24.63 -4.49 3.76
C GLY A 65 25.05 -5.31 4.97
N TRP A 66 26.04 -6.18 4.80
CA TRP A 66 26.62 -6.94 5.91
C TRP A 66 27.23 -6.03 6.99
N LEU A 67 27.98 -5.03 6.57
CA LEU A 67 28.59 -4.06 7.50
C LEU A 67 27.52 -3.28 8.28
N LEU A 68 26.43 -2.85 7.63
CA LEU A 68 25.34 -2.13 8.29
C LEU A 68 24.57 -2.98 9.32
N VAL A 69 24.48 -4.29 9.05
CA VAL A 69 23.86 -5.23 9.98
C VAL A 69 24.71 -5.42 11.23
N THR A 70 26.04 -5.46 11.08
CA THR A 70 26.98 -5.77 12.16
C THR A 70 27.51 -4.54 12.89
N THR A 71 27.89 -3.51 12.15
CA THR A 71 28.57 -2.31 12.70
C THR A 71 27.65 -1.09 12.73
N GLY A 72 26.69 -1.02 11.78
CA GLY A 72 25.76 0.11 11.69
C GLY A 72 26.23 1.25 10.79
N TYR A 73 25.43 2.34 10.77
CA TYR A 73 25.67 3.58 10.07
C TYR A 73 25.09 4.74 10.90
N MET A 74 25.87 5.84 11.10
CA MET A 74 25.44 7.01 11.88
C MET A 74 24.88 6.61 13.27
N ASP A 75 25.68 5.95 14.07
CA ASP A 75 25.37 5.52 15.44
C ASP A 75 24.19 4.56 15.60
N SER A 76 23.69 3.98 14.49
CA SER A 76 22.58 3.05 14.51
C SER A 76 22.82 1.88 13.56
N THR A 77 22.44 0.67 14.01
CA THR A 77 22.45 -0.52 13.15
C THR A 77 21.30 -0.48 12.15
N LEU A 78 21.38 -1.29 11.09
CA LEU A 78 20.28 -1.45 10.14
C LEU A 78 18.97 -1.86 10.83
N TRP A 79 19.07 -2.69 11.88
CA TRP A 79 17.90 -3.13 12.67
C TRP A 79 17.24 -2.00 13.46
N GLN A 80 18.03 -1.07 13.97
CA GLN A 80 17.49 0.11 14.67
C GLN A 80 16.81 1.07 13.70
N HIS A 81 17.42 1.34 12.54
CA HIS A 81 16.77 2.13 11.49
C HIS A 81 15.46 1.48 11.03
N LEU A 82 15.47 0.16 10.81
CA LEU A 82 14.29 -0.61 10.43
C LEU A 82 13.20 -0.55 11.51
N GLY A 83 13.58 -0.80 12.77
CA GLY A 83 12.64 -0.76 13.90
C GLY A 83 11.98 0.60 14.06
N ALA A 84 12.74 1.70 13.91
CA ALA A 84 12.20 3.06 13.94
C ALA A 84 11.17 3.31 12.84
N SER A 85 11.48 2.96 11.59
CA SER A 85 10.55 3.12 10.46
C SER A 85 9.32 2.25 10.61
N LEU A 86 9.48 0.97 11.01
CA LEU A 86 8.34 0.05 11.20
C LEU A 86 7.44 0.47 12.36
N SER A 87 7.98 1.00 13.46
CA SER A 87 7.18 1.49 14.58
C SER A 87 6.34 2.70 14.17
N ARG A 88 6.91 3.65 13.42
CA ARG A 88 6.20 4.84 12.92
C ARG A 88 5.06 4.47 11.99
N ILE A 89 5.33 3.63 10.97
CA ILE A 89 4.28 3.22 10.02
C ILE A 89 3.22 2.37 10.72
N GLY A 90 3.61 1.49 11.63
CA GLY A 90 2.69 0.65 12.40
C GLY A 90 1.77 1.45 13.30
N LEU A 91 2.31 2.43 14.04
CA LEU A 91 1.52 3.35 14.87
C LEU A 91 0.58 4.23 14.01
N GLY A 92 1.11 4.85 12.95
CA GLY A 92 0.31 5.67 12.04
C GLY A 92 -0.84 4.88 11.40
N LEU A 93 -0.57 3.68 10.91
CA LEU A 93 -1.57 2.79 10.33
C LEU A 93 -2.58 2.30 11.38
N GLY A 94 -2.11 1.89 12.56
CA GLY A 94 -2.98 1.43 13.64
C GLY A 94 -3.98 2.50 14.09
N PHE A 95 -3.52 3.73 14.34
CA PHE A 95 -4.39 4.85 14.67
C PHE A 95 -5.33 5.23 13.51
N ALA A 96 -4.83 5.18 12.26
CA ALA A 96 -5.65 5.46 11.09
C ALA A 96 -6.77 4.43 10.93
N VAL A 97 -6.50 3.14 11.05
CA VAL A 97 -7.55 2.10 11.00
C VAL A 97 -8.56 2.28 12.13
N LEU A 98 -8.10 2.52 13.35
CA LEU A 98 -8.95 2.67 14.53
C LEU A 98 -9.92 3.85 14.41
N THR A 99 -9.53 4.92 13.75
CA THR A 99 -10.34 6.16 13.64
C THR A 99 -11.03 6.27 12.27
N ALA A 100 -10.36 5.96 11.16
CA ALA A 100 -10.91 6.13 9.82
C ALA A 100 -12.02 5.12 9.50
N VAL A 101 -11.95 3.88 10.02
CA VAL A 101 -13.01 2.89 9.81
C VAL A 101 -14.32 3.32 10.47
N PRO A 102 -14.39 3.70 11.75
CA PRO A 102 -15.61 4.25 12.34
C PRO A 102 -16.13 5.51 11.62
N VAL A 103 -15.23 6.43 11.25
CA VAL A 103 -15.58 7.63 10.50
C VAL A 103 -16.15 7.27 9.14
N GLY A 104 -15.55 6.36 8.40
CA GLY A 104 -16.05 5.89 7.11
C GLY A 104 -17.40 5.19 7.21
N ILE A 105 -17.64 4.38 8.26
CA ILE A 105 -18.96 3.79 8.54
C ILE A 105 -19.98 4.90 8.80
N ALA A 106 -19.64 5.89 9.61
CA ALA A 106 -20.54 7.00 9.90
C ALA A 106 -20.92 7.78 8.63
N ILE A 107 -19.96 8.09 7.76
CA ILE A 107 -20.16 8.75 6.46
C ILE A 107 -21.03 7.87 5.53
N GLY A 108 -20.81 6.58 5.52
CA GLY A 108 -21.56 5.64 4.68
C GLY A 108 -23.02 5.48 5.09
N ASP A 109 -23.28 5.37 6.40
CA ASP A 109 -24.58 5.04 6.99
C ASP A 109 -25.44 6.29 7.31
N ASN A 110 -24.84 7.46 7.58
CA ASN A 110 -25.56 8.63 8.11
C ASN A 110 -25.40 9.87 7.20
N ARG A 111 -26.53 10.45 6.76
CA ARG A 111 -26.55 11.66 5.91
C ARG A 111 -25.94 12.89 6.60
N ILE A 112 -26.13 13.04 7.91
CA ILE A 112 -25.58 14.20 8.66
C ILE A 112 -24.05 14.05 8.78
N ALA A 113 -23.58 12.88 9.19
CA ALA A 113 -22.15 12.61 9.26
C ALA A 113 -21.46 12.79 7.89
N ARG A 114 -22.12 12.35 6.82
CA ARG A 114 -21.67 12.58 5.44
C ARG A 114 -21.55 14.06 5.13
N GLY A 115 -22.60 14.85 5.36
CA GLY A 115 -22.63 16.29 5.06
C GLY A 115 -21.56 17.09 5.80
N ILE A 116 -21.10 16.62 6.98
CA ILE A 116 -20.09 17.29 7.79
C ILE A 116 -18.68 16.78 7.47
N LEU A 117 -18.48 15.46 7.44
CA LEU A 117 -17.15 14.85 7.39
C LEU A 117 -16.60 14.65 5.97
N ASP A 118 -17.47 14.33 5.00
CA ASP A 118 -17.06 14.11 3.61
C ASP A 118 -16.35 15.34 3.01
N PRO A 119 -16.94 16.57 3.10
CA PRO A 119 -16.27 17.77 2.58
C PRO A 119 -14.93 18.06 3.25
N LEU A 120 -14.79 17.77 4.55
CA LEU A 120 -13.51 17.98 5.27
C LEU A 120 -12.44 17.03 4.75
N ILE A 121 -12.79 15.76 4.54
CA ILE A 121 -11.86 14.75 4.02
C ILE A 121 -11.51 15.07 2.57
N GLU A 122 -12.48 15.43 1.73
CA GLU A 122 -12.25 15.80 0.34
C GLU A 122 -11.38 17.05 0.19
N PHE A 123 -11.51 18.00 1.13
CA PHE A 123 -10.73 19.24 1.15
C PHE A 123 -9.25 18.98 1.47
N TYR A 124 -8.93 18.18 2.50
CA TYR A 124 -7.55 18.00 2.89
C TYR A 124 -6.82 16.88 2.11
N ARG A 125 -7.54 15.89 1.58
CA ARG A 125 -6.98 14.74 0.85
C ARG A 125 -6.02 15.11 -0.28
N PRO A 126 -6.31 16.10 -1.17
CA PRO A 126 -5.40 16.48 -2.24
C PRO A 126 -4.17 17.24 -1.76
N ILE A 127 -4.12 17.70 -0.52
CA ILE A 127 -2.96 18.43 0.01
C ILE A 127 -1.83 17.43 0.26
N PRO A 128 -0.66 17.59 -0.39
CA PRO A 128 0.48 16.71 -0.13
C PRO A 128 0.86 16.70 1.36
N PRO A 129 1.04 15.53 2.00
CA PRO A 129 1.36 15.46 3.42
C PRO A 129 2.57 16.30 3.83
N LEU A 130 3.58 16.42 2.98
CA LEU A 130 4.76 17.24 3.23
C LEU A 130 4.47 18.74 3.30
N ALA A 131 3.39 19.22 2.68
CA ALA A 131 3.05 20.64 2.70
C ALA A 131 2.66 21.13 4.10
N TYR A 132 2.06 20.26 4.92
CA TYR A 132 1.68 20.61 6.29
C TYR A 132 2.66 20.07 7.36
N LEU A 133 3.75 19.40 6.96
CA LEU A 133 4.79 18.95 7.89
C LEU A 133 5.35 20.09 8.76
N PRO A 134 5.71 21.28 8.21
CA PRO A 134 6.23 22.38 9.04
C PRO A 134 5.23 22.81 10.11
N LEU A 135 3.94 22.83 9.79
CA LEU A 135 2.89 23.19 10.74
C LEU A 135 2.75 22.15 11.87
N ILE A 136 2.82 20.86 11.52
CA ILE A 136 2.81 19.77 12.52
C ILE A 136 4.03 19.87 13.43
N VAL A 137 5.20 20.18 12.87
CA VAL A 137 6.44 20.36 13.66
C VAL A 137 6.33 21.56 14.60
N ILE A 138 5.71 22.66 14.17
CA ILE A 138 5.47 23.82 15.03
C ILE A 138 4.54 23.47 16.19
N TRP A 139 3.50 22.69 15.95
CA TRP A 139 2.51 22.33 16.97
C TRP A 139 2.96 21.19 17.90
N CYS A 140 3.62 20.18 17.37
CA CYS A 140 3.97 18.94 18.09
C CYS A 140 5.47 18.85 18.43
N GLY A 141 6.28 19.78 17.96
CA GLY A 141 7.75 19.73 18.10
C GLY A 141 8.42 18.77 17.11
N ILE A 142 9.76 18.82 17.10
CA ILE A 142 10.58 17.88 16.33
C ILE A 142 10.70 16.59 17.13
N GLY A 143 9.86 15.57 16.80
CA GLY A 143 9.83 14.32 17.56
C GLY A 143 9.13 13.18 16.83
N GLU A 144 8.91 12.08 17.51
CA GLU A 144 8.21 10.92 16.94
C GLU A 144 6.73 11.22 16.71
N LEU A 145 6.12 12.05 17.58
CA LEU A 145 4.70 12.40 17.47
C LEU A 145 4.38 13.09 16.13
N SER A 146 5.20 14.06 15.72
CA SER A 146 4.98 14.78 14.46
C SER A 146 5.07 13.87 13.25
N LYS A 147 6.00 12.91 13.24
CA LYS A 147 6.16 11.92 12.16
C LYS A 147 4.98 10.96 12.10
N VAL A 148 4.59 10.38 13.25
CA VAL A 148 3.45 9.47 13.35
C VAL A 148 2.14 10.16 12.96
N LEU A 149 1.94 11.41 13.40
CA LEU A 149 0.76 12.21 13.06
C LEU A 149 0.69 12.49 11.55
N LEU A 150 1.82 12.82 10.93
CA LEU A 150 1.89 13.04 9.49
C LEU A 150 1.50 11.78 8.69
N ILE A 151 2.06 10.63 9.10
CA ILE A 151 1.76 9.32 8.49
C ILE A 151 0.27 8.96 8.70
N TYR A 152 -0.24 9.16 9.92
CA TYR A 152 -1.64 8.96 10.27
C TYR A 152 -2.57 9.75 9.34
N LEU A 153 -2.35 11.06 9.19
CA LEU A 153 -3.18 11.91 8.33
C LEU A 153 -3.13 11.47 6.87
N ALA A 154 -1.96 11.06 6.37
CA ALA A 154 -1.81 10.57 5.01
C ALA A 154 -2.60 9.26 4.75
N ILE A 155 -2.66 8.37 5.74
CA ILE A 155 -3.33 7.06 5.66
C ILE A 155 -4.84 7.18 5.93
N PHE A 156 -5.27 8.13 6.76
CA PHE A 156 -6.64 8.27 7.23
C PHE A 156 -7.66 8.44 6.08
N ALA A 157 -7.42 9.36 5.15
CA ALA A 157 -8.37 9.66 4.07
C ALA A 157 -8.64 8.46 3.15
N PRO A 158 -7.64 7.75 2.61
CA PRO A 158 -7.87 6.54 1.81
C PRO A 158 -8.72 5.49 2.51
N ILE A 159 -8.48 5.24 3.80
CA ILE A 159 -9.23 4.26 4.59
C ILE A 159 -10.67 4.73 4.81
N ALA A 160 -10.87 5.98 5.22
CA ALA A 160 -12.21 6.52 5.49
C ALA A 160 -13.09 6.51 4.24
N ILE A 161 -12.55 6.93 3.09
CA ILE A 161 -13.27 6.95 1.81
C ILE A 161 -13.59 5.53 1.33
N ALA A 162 -12.64 4.62 1.36
CA ALA A 162 -12.87 3.24 0.97
C ALA A 162 -13.91 2.56 1.87
N THR A 163 -13.85 2.81 3.19
CA THR A 163 -14.83 2.31 4.14
C THR A 163 -16.22 2.88 3.85
N ALA A 164 -16.34 4.19 3.63
CA ALA A 164 -17.62 4.84 3.31
C ALA A 164 -18.22 4.28 2.01
N THR A 165 -17.37 4.02 1.00
CA THR A 165 -17.79 3.40 -0.25
C THR A 165 -18.28 1.98 -0.02
N GLY A 166 -17.54 1.14 0.70
CA GLY A 166 -17.94 -0.22 1.03
C GLY A 166 -19.26 -0.29 1.80
N VAL A 167 -19.50 0.65 2.72
CA VAL A 167 -20.79 0.74 3.44
C VAL A 167 -21.94 1.09 2.50
N ARG A 168 -21.73 2.00 1.54
CA ARG A 168 -22.76 2.43 0.57
C ARG A 168 -23.12 1.34 -0.45
N THR A 169 -22.19 0.43 -0.74
CA THR A 169 -22.37 -0.66 -1.72
C THR A 169 -23.02 -1.91 -1.13
N VAL A 170 -23.33 -1.92 0.17
CA VAL A 170 -24.04 -3.04 0.80
C VAL A 170 -25.42 -3.20 0.18
N ASP A 171 -25.74 -4.44 -0.24
CA ASP A 171 -27.00 -4.80 -0.87
C ASP A 171 -28.19 -4.42 0.04
N PRO A 172 -29.11 -3.54 -0.41
CA PRO A 172 -30.32 -3.18 0.34
C PRO A 172 -31.21 -4.36 0.70
N ALA A 173 -31.17 -5.45 -0.07
CA ALA A 173 -31.93 -6.65 0.23
C ALA A 173 -31.44 -7.34 1.51
N LYS A 174 -30.12 -7.40 1.71
CA LYS A 174 -29.53 -7.93 2.95
C LYS A 174 -29.92 -7.11 4.18
N LEU A 175 -29.92 -5.77 4.03
CA LEU A 175 -30.31 -4.85 5.12
C LEU A 175 -31.78 -5.03 5.49
N ARG A 176 -32.68 -5.08 4.48
CA ARG A 176 -34.13 -5.30 4.71
C ARG A 176 -34.41 -6.67 5.32
N ALA A 177 -33.75 -7.72 4.86
CA ALA A 177 -33.91 -9.05 5.43
C ALA A 177 -33.52 -9.11 6.91
N ALA A 178 -32.41 -8.51 7.29
CA ALA A 178 -31.99 -8.45 8.69
C ALA A 178 -32.96 -7.58 9.55
N GLN A 179 -33.46 -6.47 9.01
CA GLN A 179 -34.46 -5.65 9.66
C GLN A 179 -35.77 -6.37 9.88
N SER A 180 -36.24 -7.17 8.92
CA SER A 180 -37.46 -8.02 9.04
C SER A 180 -37.34 -9.05 10.15
N LEU A 181 -36.11 -9.46 10.48
CA LEU A 181 -35.82 -10.35 11.60
C LEU A 181 -35.66 -9.60 12.94
N GLY A 182 -35.92 -8.29 12.97
CA GLY A 182 -35.85 -7.47 14.20
C GLY A 182 -34.42 -7.06 14.58
N ALA A 183 -33.46 -7.06 13.64
CA ALA A 183 -32.10 -6.64 13.94
C ALA A 183 -32.02 -5.16 14.36
N THR A 184 -31.38 -4.90 15.48
CA THR A 184 -31.05 -3.55 15.93
C THR A 184 -30.00 -2.88 15.04
N LYS A 185 -29.87 -1.56 15.10
CA LYS A 185 -28.87 -0.80 14.32
C LYS A 185 -27.45 -1.30 14.58
N ALA A 186 -27.11 -1.58 15.83
CA ALA A 186 -25.78 -2.13 16.19
C ALA A 186 -25.55 -3.52 15.58
N GLN A 187 -26.58 -4.39 15.58
CA GLN A 187 -26.49 -5.70 14.94
C GLN A 187 -26.37 -5.61 13.41
N LEU A 188 -27.08 -4.68 12.77
CA LEU A 188 -26.91 -4.38 11.34
C LEU A 188 -25.47 -3.98 11.00
N ILE A 189 -24.91 -3.04 11.76
CA ILE A 189 -23.52 -2.60 11.54
C ILE A 189 -22.56 -3.78 11.73
N ARG A 190 -22.65 -4.52 12.82
CA ARG A 190 -21.69 -5.56 13.19
C ARG A 190 -21.78 -6.81 12.32
N HIS A 191 -22.99 -7.24 11.93
CA HIS A 191 -23.19 -8.54 11.29
C HIS A 191 -23.51 -8.46 9.78
N VAL A 192 -23.92 -7.28 9.28
CA VAL A 192 -24.25 -7.12 7.87
C VAL A 192 -23.34 -6.11 7.19
N ILE A 193 -23.27 -4.87 7.70
CA ILE A 193 -22.54 -3.78 7.04
C ILE A 193 -21.03 -4.03 7.11
N LEU A 194 -20.48 -4.22 8.29
CA LEU A 194 -19.04 -4.38 8.49
C LEU A 194 -18.45 -5.58 7.73
N PRO A 195 -19.05 -6.79 7.79
CA PRO A 195 -18.55 -7.93 7.00
C PRO A 195 -18.68 -7.71 5.48
N SER A 196 -19.74 -7.03 5.03
CA SER A 196 -19.93 -6.73 3.61
C SER A 196 -18.96 -5.67 3.09
N ALA A 197 -18.63 -4.66 3.92
CA ALA A 197 -17.70 -3.59 3.57
C ALA A 197 -16.21 -3.97 3.79
N LEU A 198 -15.94 -5.10 4.46
CA LEU A 198 -14.58 -5.52 4.81
C LEU A 198 -13.61 -5.60 3.60
N PRO A 199 -13.99 -6.08 2.41
CA PRO A 199 -13.14 -6.06 1.22
C PRO A 199 -12.67 -4.65 0.86
N ASP A 200 -13.58 -3.67 0.89
CA ASP A 200 -13.28 -2.27 0.56
C ASP A 200 -12.43 -1.62 1.65
N ILE A 201 -12.70 -1.91 2.92
CA ILE A 201 -11.88 -1.46 4.06
C ILE A 201 -10.44 -1.94 3.88
N LEU A 202 -10.22 -3.22 3.61
CA LEU A 202 -8.88 -3.79 3.41
C LEU A 202 -8.20 -3.22 2.16
N THR A 203 -8.97 -2.91 1.13
CA THR A 203 -8.45 -2.20 -0.06
C THR A 203 -8.02 -0.78 0.31
N GLY A 204 -8.81 -0.07 1.10
CA GLY A 204 -8.45 1.25 1.65
C GLY A 204 -7.19 1.21 2.51
N VAL A 205 -7.04 0.20 3.37
CA VAL A 205 -5.84 -0.03 4.19
C VAL A 205 -4.60 -0.23 3.30
N ARG A 206 -4.70 -1.00 2.22
CA ARG A 206 -3.58 -1.21 1.28
C ARG A 206 -3.19 0.08 0.55
N ILE A 207 -4.16 0.83 0.04
CA ILE A 207 -3.89 2.13 -0.61
C ILE A 207 -3.26 3.09 0.41
N GLY A 208 -3.84 3.16 1.61
CA GLY A 208 -3.33 3.97 2.71
C GLY A 208 -1.91 3.61 3.11
N LEU A 209 -1.58 2.32 3.19
CA LEU A 209 -0.21 1.87 3.48
C LEU A 209 0.78 2.36 2.42
N GLY A 210 0.44 2.29 1.14
CA GLY A 210 1.30 2.79 0.05
C GLY A 210 1.58 4.30 0.16
N VAL A 211 0.55 5.11 0.43
CA VAL A 211 0.71 6.55 0.70
C VAL A 211 1.50 6.78 1.99
N GLY A 212 1.24 5.98 3.02
CA GLY A 212 1.93 6.04 4.31
C GLY A 212 3.44 5.77 4.19
N TRP A 213 3.86 4.81 3.37
CA TRP A 213 5.27 4.54 3.10
C TRP A 213 5.98 5.74 2.45
N SER A 214 5.39 6.32 1.42
CA SER A 214 5.95 7.50 0.78
C SER A 214 6.08 8.67 1.75
N THR A 215 5.05 8.86 2.60
CA THR A 215 5.02 9.91 3.62
C THR A 215 6.02 9.64 4.74
N LEU A 216 6.17 8.38 5.19
CA LEU A 216 7.17 7.98 6.19
C LEU A 216 8.58 8.33 5.73
N VAL A 217 8.97 7.88 4.53
CA VAL A 217 10.31 8.15 3.99
C VAL A 217 10.54 9.66 3.93
N ALA A 218 9.58 10.41 3.40
CA ALA A 218 9.67 11.86 3.28
C ALA A 218 9.77 12.57 4.65
N ALA A 219 9.02 12.12 5.67
CA ALA A 219 9.12 12.64 7.03
C ALA A 219 10.50 12.34 7.67
N GLU A 220 11.05 11.16 7.40
CA GLU A 220 12.36 10.75 7.89
C GLU A 220 13.50 11.53 7.23
N LEU A 221 13.37 11.92 5.97
CA LEU A 221 14.35 12.77 5.26
C LEU A 221 14.53 14.14 5.92
N ILE A 222 13.46 14.69 6.51
CA ILE A 222 13.46 16.09 6.98
C ILE A 222 13.64 16.18 8.49
N ALA A 223 13.01 15.32 9.26
CA ALA A 223 12.84 15.52 10.71
C ALA A 223 13.26 14.32 11.56
N ALA A 224 14.10 13.40 11.07
CA ALA A 224 14.51 12.22 11.82
C ALA A 224 15.99 12.20 12.15
N THR A 225 16.35 11.50 13.23
CA THR A 225 17.73 11.14 13.61
C THR A 225 17.98 9.64 13.43
N SER A 226 16.94 8.87 13.13
CA SER A 226 16.97 7.43 12.87
C SER A 226 15.81 7.04 11.96
N GLY A 227 15.95 5.95 11.22
CA GLY A 227 14.99 5.43 10.26
C GLY A 227 15.64 5.17 8.91
N LEU A 228 14.97 4.41 8.05
CA LEU A 228 15.50 4.04 6.74
C LEU A 228 15.63 5.26 5.81
N GLY A 229 14.65 6.17 5.85
CA GLY A 229 14.71 7.42 5.08
C GLY A 229 15.84 8.34 5.56
N PHE A 230 16.04 8.47 6.88
CA PHE A 230 17.18 9.20 7.45
C PHE A 230 18.51 8.60 7.00
N MET A 231 18.65 7.27 7.05
CA MET A 231 19.85 6.57 6.61
C MET A 231 20.17 6.88 5.13
N VAL A 232 19.16 6.81 4.26
CA VAL A 232 19.31 7.12 2.82
C VAL A 232 19.72 8.59 2.62
N GLN A 233 19.06 9.53 3.31
CA GLN A 233 19.34 10.96 3.18
C GLN A 233 20.74 11.32 3.66
N SER A 234 21.11 10.81 4.82
CA SER A 234 22.44 11.02 5.40
C SER A 234 23.54 10.45 4.50
N ALA A 235 23.34 9.23 3.98
CA ALA A 235 24.26 8.63 3.04
C ALA A 235 24.39 9.43 1.73
N ALA A 236 23.29 9.99 1.22
CA ALA A 236 23.29 10.83 0.03
C ALA A 236 24.07 12.15 0.25
N GLN A 237 23.95 12.76 1.42
CA GLN A 237 24.69 13.98 1.76
C GLN A 237 26.21 13.77 1.81
N PHE A 238 26.65 12.56 2.20
CA PHE A 238 28.07 12.19 2.24
C PHE A 238 28.54 11.41 1.00
N LEU A 239 27.71 11.32 -0.05
CA LEU A 239 28.02 10.60 -1.30
C LEU A 239 28.37 9.11 -1.09
N VAL A 240 27.82 8.50 -0.04
CA VAL A 240 27.98 7.05 0.25
C VAL A 240 26.92 6.26 -0.50
N THR A 241 27.06 6.21 -1.82
CA THR A 241 26.01 5.73 -2.74
C THR A 241 25.64 4.27 -2.55
N ASP A 242 26.58 3.43 -2.09
CA ASP A 242 26.33 2.04 -1.74
C ASP A 242 25.29 1.90 -0.60
N VAL A 243 25.32 2.78 0.41
CA VAL A 243 24.31 2.85 1.47
C VAL A 243 22.98 3.39 0.93
N VAL A 244 23.02 4.37 0.04
CA VAL A 244 21.80 4.91 -0.61
C VAL A 244 21.06 3.82 -1.37
N VAL A 245 21.76 3.10 -2.25
CA VAL A 245 21.18 2.02 -3.05
C VAL A 245 20.66 0.90 -2.14
N LEU A 246 21.46 0.48 -1.16
CA LEU A 246 21.04 -0.50 -0.17
C LEU A 246 19.78 -0.08 0.56
N GLY A 247 19.72 1.15 1.07
CA GLY A 247 18.56 1.68 1.78
C GLY A 247 17.29 1.70 0.94
N ILE A 248 17.40 2.09 -0.33
CA ILE A 248 16.27 2.04 -1.28
C ILE A 248 15.78 0.60 -1.48
N LEU A 249 16.71 -0.37 -1.65
CA LEU A 249 16.35 -1.78 -1.80
C LEU A 249 15.69 -2.34 -0.54
N VAL A 250 16.18 -1.99 0.64
CA VAL A 250 15.60 -2.40 1.92
C VAL A 250 14.19 -1.82 2.08
N ILE A 251 14.00 -0.52 1.82
CA ILE A 251 12.67 0.12 1.86
C ILE A 251 11.71 -0.59 0.90
N ALA A 252 12.13 -0.83 -0.35
CA ALA A 252 11.31 -1.49 -1.36
C ALA A 252 10.93 -2.92 -0.93
N LEU A 253 11.89 -3.69 -0.39
CA LEU A 253 11.65 -5.06 0.06
C LEU A 253 10.64 -5.11 1.21
N ILE A 254 10.75 -4.21 2.18
CA ILE A 254 9.86 -4.18 3.34
C ILE A 254 8.47 -3.70 2.96
N ALA A 255 8.38 -2.63 2.16
CA ALA A 255 7.10 -2.16 1.64
C ALA A 255 6.38 -3.25 0.85
N PHE A 256 7.11 -3.98 0.00
CA PHE A 256 6.59 -5.13 -0.74
C PHE A 256 6.16 -6.27 0.18
N ALA A 257 6.95 -6.61 1.21
CA ALA A 257 6.62 -7.65 2.18
C ALA A 257 5.34 -7.30 2.96
N MET A 258 5.17 -6.04 3.39
CA MET A 258 3.95 -5.58 4.06
C MET A 258 2.73 -5.63 3.14
N GLU A 259 2.88 -5.21 1.88
CA GLU A 259 1.82 -5.30 0.86
C GLU A 259 1.40 -6.77 0.64
N MET A 260 2.37 -7.69 0.53
CA MET A 260 2.09 -9.12 0.40
C MET A 260 1.43 -9.70 1.66
N GLY A 261 1.84 -9.25 2.84
CA GLY A 261 1.21 -9.59 4.11
C GLY A 261 -0.26 -9.17 4.16
N LEU A 262 -0.56 -7.92 3.77
CA LEU A 262 -1.95 -7.43 3.70
C LEU A 262 -2.78 -8.18 2.65
N ARG A 263 -2.21 -8.52 1.49
CA ARG A 263 -2.89 -9.36 0.49
C ARG A 263 -3.20 -10.77 1.02
N ALA A 264 -2.27 -11.35 1.77
CA ALA A 264 -2.48 -12.66 2.40
C ALA A 264 -3.58 -12.57 3.47
N LEU A 265 -3.56 -11.52 4.30
CA LEU A 265 -4.59 -11.24 5.30
C LEU A 265 -5.95 -11.03 4.64
N GLN A 266 -6.03 -10.26 3.57
CA GLN A 266 -7.27 -10.03 2.81
C GLN A 266 -7.86 -11.35 2.29
N ARG A 267 -7.04 -12.21 1.67
CA ARG A 267 -7.50 -13.54 1.20
C ARG A 267 -8.02 -14.43 2.34
N LYS A 268 -7.44 -14.33 3.52
CA LYS A 268 -7.84 -15.11 4.70
C LYS A 268 -9.11 -14.57 5.35
N LEU A 269 -9.26 -13.25 5.43
CA LEU A 269 -10.41 -12.60 6.09
C LEU A 269 -11.64 -12.50 5.19
N VAL A 270 -11.45 -12.48 3.86
CA VAL A 270 -12.54 -12.29 2.89
C VAL A 270 -12.47 -13.36 1.77
N PRO A 271 -12.62 -14.65 2.11
CA PRO A 271 -12.51 -15.74 1.13
C PRO A 271 -13.64 -15.72 0.09
N TRP A 272 -14.76 -15.05 0.38
CA TRP A 272 -15.90 -14.92 -0.54
C TRP A 272 -15.73 -13.81 -1.58
N HIS A 273 -14.71 -12.93 -1.45
CA HIS A 273 -14.47 -11.88 -2.41
C HIS A 273 -13.82 -12.45 -3.68
N GLY A 274 -14.47 -12.28 -4.83
CA GLY A 274 -14.04 -12.84 -6.12
C GLY A 274 -14.73 -14.15 -6.52
N GLN A 275 -15.69 -14.65 -5.75
CA GLN A 275 -16.50 -15.84 -6.09
C GLN A 275 -17.90 -15.50 -6.66
N ALA A 276 -18.22 -14.19 -6.77
CA ALA A 276 -19.45 -13.75 -7.42
C ALA A 276 -19.23 -13.78 -8.95
N HIS A 277 -19.67 -14.85 -9.60
CA HIS A 277 -19.92 -14.96 -11.03
C HIS A 277 -21.41 -14.85 -11.29
#